data_f85529d2e72604dce07660b85cd4ada1
#
_entry.id   f85529d2e72604dce07660b85cd4ada1
#
_cell.length_a   1.000
_cell.length_b   1.000
_cell.length_c   1.000
_cell.angle_alpha   90.00
_cell.angle_beta   90.00
_cell.angle_gamma   90.00
#
_symmetry.space_group_name_H-M   'P 1'
#
loop_
_entity.id
_entity.type
_entity.pdbx_description
1 polymer ?
#
loop_
_entity_poly.entity_id
_entity_poly.type
_entity_poly.pdbx_seq_one_letter_code
_entity_poly.pdbx_strand_id
1 'polypeptide(L)'
;GMNLARNVGHQYAIMAGMMTAKDWSDAVITIDADLQDDLNAIEEMIDAYTQGYDVVYGVKVSRQADPMLKRLSATAFYKLQHRMGVETIYNHADFRFLSRRVLEQLSHYQERNVYLRGIIPLLGFPSTTVDDVIRERTAGTSKYTVRKMFSLALDRITSFSVKPIYGIVYLGIIFVFISILIGIYVLYSLISGTAEHGWASLMLSVWFVGGIVLMSIGAVGLYIGKIYKEVKRRPLYNVEEVLYDDQDK
;
A
#
# COMPACT_ATOMS: atom_id res chain seq x y z
N GLY A 1 -20.05 -0.17 -21.32
CA GLY A 1 -19.18 0.85 -20.73
C GLY A 1 -19.75 1.45 -19.47
N MET A 2 -18.91 2.13 -18.68
CA MET A 2 -19.34 2.80 -17.46
C MET A 2 -18.63 4.15 -17.34
N ASN A 3 -19.39 5.19 -17.02
CA ASN A 3 -18.85 6.52 -16.75
C ASN A 3 -18.98 6.85 -15.27
N LEU A 4 -17.90 7.38 -14.68
CA LEU A 4 -17.88 7.83 -13.29
C LEU A 4 -18.08 9.36 -13.25
N ALA A 5 -18.91 9.84 -12.31
CA ALA A 5 -19.25 11.26 -12.17
C ALA A 5 -18.03 12.18 -11.94
N ARG A 6 -16.86 11.62 -11.58
CA ARG A 6 -15.58 12.33 -11.45
C ARG A 6 -14.41 11.37 -11.50
N ASN A 7 -13.21 11.91 -11.72
CA ASN A 7 -11.99 11.15 -11.53
C ASN A 7 -11.80 10.81 -10.05
N VAL A 8 -11.87 9.52 -9.72
CA VAL A 8 -11.74 8.99 -8.35
C VAL A 8 -10.37 8.36 -8.09
N GLY A 9 -9.53 8.27 -9.12
CA GLY A 9 -8.25 7.59 -9.10
C GLY A 9 -8.34 6.11 -9.47
N HIS A 10 -7.19 5.53 -9.77
CA HIS A 10 -7.04 4.20 -10.36
C HIS A 10 -7.76 3.08 -9.57
N GLN A 11 -7.48 2.95 -8.26
CA GLN A 11 -8.00 1.85 -7.45
C GLN A 11 -9.54 1.85 -7.34
N TYR A 12 -10.14 3.04 -7.19
CA TYR A 12 -11.60 3.14 -7.11
C TYR A 12 -12.27 2.94 -8.48
N ALA A 13 -11.59 3.31 -9.57
CA ALA A 13 -12.11 3.04 -10.91
C ALA A 13 -12.11 1.54 -11.21
N ILE A 14 -11.03 0.81 -10.86
CA ILE A 14 -10.98 -0.65 -10.97
C ILE A 14 -12.07 -1.29 -10.11
N MET A 15 -12.22 -0.86 -8.85
CA MET A 15 -13.25 -1.39 -7.95
C MET A 15 -14.65 -1.17 -8.54
N ALA A 16 -14.92 0.01 -9.10
CA ALA A 16 -16.20 0.30 -9.74
C ALA A 16 -16.47 -0.66 -10.91
N GLY A 17 -15.49 -0.87 -11.79
CA GLY A 17 -15.58 -1.81 -12.90
C GLY A 17 -15.85 -3.24 -12.46
N MET A 18 -15.07 -3.73 -11.50
CA MET A 18 -15.23 -5.08 -10.94
C MET A 18 -16.60 -5.29 -10.30
N MET A 19 -17.06 -4.35 -9.49
CA MET A 19 -18.37 -4.45 -8.80
C MET A 19 -19.53 -4.40 -9.78
N THR A 20 -19.42 -3.65 -10.86
CA THR A 20 -20.43 -3.61 -11.92
C THR A 20 -20.42 -4.90 -12.75
N ALA A 21 -19.24 -5.39 -13.14
CA ALA A 21 -19.11 -6.60 -13.94
C ALA A 21 -19.50 -7.88 -13.18
N LYS A 22 -19.32 -7.88 -11.86
CA LYS A 22 -19.62 -9.02 -10.97
C LYS A 22 -21.01 -9.62 -11.19
N ASP A 23 -22.01 -8.79 -11.45
CA ASP A 23 -23.42 -9.23 -11.53
C ASP A 23 -23.74 -9.92 -12.88
N TRP A 24 -22.82 -9.86 -13.86
CA TRP A 24 -23.06 -10.29 -15.25
C TRP A 24 -22.04 -11.26 -15.79
N SER A 25 -20.97 -11.53 -15.03
CA SER A 25 -19.88 -12.40 -15.46
C SER A 25 -19.53 -13.43 -14.38
N ASP A 26 -19.01 -14.57 -14.78
CA ASP A 26 -18.52 -15.60 -13.85
C ASP A 26 -17.14 -15.26 -13.31
N ALA A 27 -16.41 -14.39 -14.00
CA ALA A 27 -15.12 -13.89 -13.60
C ALA A 27 -14.83 -12.53 -14.24
N VAL A 28 -13.87 -11.81 -13.68
CA VAL A 28 -13.40 -10.51 -14.20
C VAL A 28 -11.89 -10.53 -14.31
N ILE A 29 -11.38 -10.04 -15.43
CA ILE A 29 -9.95 -9.78 -15.61
C ILE A 29 -9.73 -8.29 -15.60
N THR A 30 -8.84 -7.81 -14.72
CA THR A 30 -8.39 -6.42 -14.71
C THR A 30 -7.11 -6.28 -15.50
N ILE A 31 -7.03 -5.28 -16.38
CA ILE A 31 -5.87 -5.01 -17.25
C ILE A 31 -5.60 -3.51 -17.29
N ASP A 32 -4.32 -3.12 -17.40
CA ASP A 32 -3.95 -1.71 -17.55
C ASP A 32 -4.27 -1.21 -18.97
N ALA A 33 -4.85 -0.01 -19.08
CA ALA A 33 -5.26 0.58 -20.36
C ALA A 33 -4.09 0.96 -21.28
N ASP A 34 -2.84 0.85 -20.81
CA ASP A 34 -1.64 1.13 -21.61
C ASP A 34 -1.19 -0.04 -22.50
N LEU A 35 -1.93 -1.15 -22.44
CA LEU A 35 -1.74 -2.36 -23.26
C LEU A 35 -0.31 -2.93 -23.19
N GLN A 36 0.36 -2.80 -22.05
CA GLN A 36 1.67 -3.38 -21.83
C GLN A 36 1.62 -4.85 -21.36
N ASP A 37 0.50 -5.24 -20.75
CA ASP A 37 0.28 -6.59 -20.24
C ASP A 37 0.12 -7.60 -21.40
N ASP A 38 0.55 -8.83 -21.19
CA ASP A 38 0.49 -9.88 -22.23
C ASP A 38 -0.90 -10.49 -22.32
N LEU A 39 -1.61 -10.19 -23.41
CA LEU A 39 -2.96 -10.73 -23.64
C LEU A 39 -3.00 -12.26 -23.76
N ASN A 40 -1.89 -12.93 -24.10
CA ASN A 40 -1.85 -14.39 -24.16
C ASN A 40 -1.97 -15.02 -22.76
N ALA A 41 -1.55 -14.31 -21.72
CA ALA A 41 -1.70 -14.77 -20.34
C ALA A 41 -3.18 -14.90 -19.91
N ILE A 42 -4.12 -14.31 -20.64
CA ILE A 42 -5.57 -14.44 -20.37
C ILE A 42 -6.01 -15.89 -20.52
N GLU A 43 -5.53 -16.60 -21.56
CA GLU A 43 -5.85 -18.02 -21.76
C GLU A 43 -5.32 -18.86 -20.60
N GLU A 44 -4.07 -18.61 -20.17
CA GLU A 44 -3.47 -19.30 -19.03
C GLU A 44 -4.22 -19.01 -17.72
N MET A 45 -4.75 -17.78 -17.54
CA MET A 45 -5.58 -17.42 -16.39
C MET A 45 -6.90 -18.21 -16.37
N ILE A 46 -7.54 -18.38 -17.53
CA ILE A 46 -8.77 -19.16 -17.67
C ILE A 46 -8.49 -20.64 -17.38
N ASP A 47 -7.40 -21.18 -17.90
CA ASP A 47 -6.99 -22.56 -17.65
C ASP A 47 -6.73 -22.79 -16.15
N ALA A 48 -6.07 -21.87 -15.48
CA ALA A 48 -5.87 -21.94 -14.04
C ALA A 48 -7.21 -21.92 -13.26
N TYR A 49 -8.17 -21.13 -13.71
CA TYR A 49 -9.51 -21.12 -13.13
C TYR A 49 -10.22 -22.49 -13.29
N THR A 50 -10.11 -23.13 -14.44
CA THR A 50 -10.67 -24.48 -14.66
C THR A 50 -10.03 -25.55 -13.78
N GLN A 51 -8.77 -25.32 -13.34
CA GLN A 51 -8.05 -26.14 -12.37
C GLN A 51 -8.45 -25.88 -10.89
N GLY A 52 -9.33 -24.91 -10.64
CA GLY A 52 -9.87 -24.60 -9.32
C GLY A 52 -9.23 -23.40 -8.61
N TYR A 53 -8.43 -22.59 -9.30
CA TYR A 53 -7.92 -21.35 -8.73
C TYR A 53 -8.92 -20.20 -8.93
N ASP A 54 -9.25 -19.51 -7.85
CA ASP A 54 -10.19 -18.38 -7.88
C ASP A 54 -9.52 -17.03 -8.18
N VAL A 55 -8.22 -16.94 -7.91
CA VAL A 55 -7.42 -15.75 -8.15
C VAL A 55 -6.17 -16.12 -8.93
N VAL A 56 -5.95 -15.44 -10.07
CA VAL A 56 -4.72 -15.62 -10.84
C VAL A 56 -4.05 -14.27 -11.04
N TYR A 57 -2.79 -14.16 -10.63
CA TYR A 57 -2.03 -12.92 -10.72
C TYR A 57 -1.09 -12.96 -11.92
N GLY A 58 -1.13 -11.93 -12.77
CA GLY A 58 -0.09 -11.67 -13.76
C GLY A 58 1.17 -11.15 -13.08
N VAL A 59 2.26 -11.89 -13.15
CA VAL A 59 3.54 -11.49 -12.57
C VAL A 59 4.46 -10.99 -13.66
N LYS A 60 4.91 -9.76 -13.56
CA LYS A 60 5.74 -9.12 -14.59
C LYS A 60 7.11 -9.78 -14.67
N VAL A 61 7.35 -10.47 -15.78
CA VAL A 61 8.64 -11.07 -16.13
C VAL A 61 9.37 -10.14 -17.09
N SER A 62 10.44 -9.49 -16.61
CA SER A 62 11.29 -8.67 -17.46
C SER A 62 12.29 -9.55 -18.19
N ARG A 63 12.32 -9.47 -19.53
CA ARG A 63 13.39 -10.08 -20.36
C ARG A 63 14.72 -9.34 -20.26
N GLN A 64 14.73 -8.11 -19.73
CA GLN A 64 15.93 -7.31 -19.51
C GLN A 64 16.32 -7.37 -18.03
N ALA A 65 17.59 -7.71 -17.76
CA ALA A 65 18.13 -7.68 -16.41
C ALA A 65 18.09 -6.26 -15.85
N ASP A 66 17.24 -6.02 -14.84
CA ASP A 66 17.19 -4.74 -14.14
C ASP A 66 18.57 -4.36 -13.59
N PRO A 67 19.00 -3.09 -13.66
CA PRO A 67 20.24 -2.63 -13.07
C PRO A 67 20.34 -3.05 -11.60
N MET A 68 21.52 -3.51 -11.18
CA MET A 68 21.76 -4.11 -9.84
C MET A 68 21.26 -3.23 -8.68
N LEU A 69 21.38 -1.90 -8.82
CA LEU A 69 20.92 -0.92 -7.84
C LEU A 69 19.39 -0.89 -7.69
N LYS A 70 18.66 -1.02 -8.80
CA LYS A 70 17.19 -1.05 -8.82
C LYS A 70 16.67 -2.35 -8.21
N ARG A 71 17.35 -3.48 -8.47
CA ARG A 71 17.04 -4.78 -7.87
C ARG A 71 17.27 -4.79 -6.36
N LEU A 72 18.39 -4.20 -5.88
CA LEU A 72 18.71 -4.10 -4.47
C LEU A 72 17.71 -3.24 -3.70
N SER A 73 17.35 -2.06 -4.25
CA SER A 73 16.37 -1.16 -3.65
C SER A 73 14.97 -1.78 -3.60
N ALA A 74 14.55 -2.47 -4.65
CA ALA A 74 13.28 -3.20 -4.69
C ALA A 74 13.24 -4.32 -3.64
N THR A 75 14.31 -5.14 -3.56
CA THR A 75 14.39 -6.23 -2.57
C THR A 75 14.38 -5.69 -1.13
N ALA A 76 15.10 -4.60 -0.86
CA ALA A 76 15.09 -3.96 0.46
C ALA A 76 13.69 -3.43 0.80
N PHE A 77 12.99 -2.83 -0.17
CA PHE A 77 11.64 -2.33 -0.01
C PHE A 77 10.63 -3.45 0.30
N TYR A 78 10.66 -4.56 -0.45
CA TYR A 78 9.78 -5.71 -0.19
C TYR A 78 10.08 -6.37 1.16
N LYS A 79 11.36 -6.50 1.56
CA LYS A 79 11.71 -6.98 2.90
C LYS A 79 11.19 -6.06 3.99
N LEU A 80 11.24 -4.75 3.79
CA LEU A 80 10.67 -3.78 4.72
C LEU A 80 9.16 -3.95 4.82
N GLN A 81 8.43 -4.03 3.71
CA GLN A 81 6.98 -4.25 3.68
C GLN A 81 6.60 -5.53 4.43
N HIS A 82 7.28 -6.65 4.16
CA HIS A 82 7.04 -7.92 4.83
C HIS A 82 7.28 -7.81 6.35
N ARG A 83 8.39 -7.19 6.78
CA ARG A 83 8.65 -6.92 8.22
C ARG A 83 7.58 -6.03 8.84
N MET A 84 7.01 -5.12 8.09
CA MET A 84 5.92 -4.24 8.52
C MET A 84 4.55 -4.94 8.50
N GLY A 85 4.46 -6.21 8.10
CA GLY A 85 3.23 -7.02 8.09
C GLY A 85 2.33 -6.78 6.89
N VAL A 86 2.88 -6.27 5.78
CA VAL A 86 2.18 -6.13 4.51
C VAL A 86 2.57 -7.32 3.63
N GLU A 87 1.69 -8.31 3.52
CA GLU A 87 1.87 -9.45 2.63
C GLU A 87 1.47 -9.05 1.22
N THR A 88 2.44 -9.01 0.32
CA THR A 88 2.19 -8.74 -1.11
C THR A 88 2.93 -9.78 -1.95
N ILE A 89 2.29 -10.24 -3.02
CA ILE A 89 2.93 -11.11 -4.00
C ILE A 89 4.00 -10.28 -4.74
N TYR A 90 5.20 -10.86 -4.87
CA TYR A 90 6.31 -10.16 -5.51
C TYR A 90 5.99 -9.85 -6.97
N ASN A 91 6.25 -8.60 -7.38
CA ASN A 91 6.19 -8.11 -8.77
C ASN A 91 4.85 -8.32 -9.51
N HIS A 92 3.71 -8.54 -8.79
CA HIS A 92 2.41 -8.59 -9.44
C HIS A 92 1.88 -7.19 -9.79
N ALA A 93 1.25 -7.10 -10.94
CA ALA A 93 0.59 -5.89 -11.44
C ALA A 93 -0.90 -5.84 -11.03
N ASP A 94 -1.65 -4.90 -11.59
CA ASP A 94 -3.10 -4.87 -11.49
C ASP A 94 -3.76 -5.80 -12.55
N PHE A 95 -2.96 -6.48 -13.37
CA PHE A 95 -3.37 -7.54 -14.26
C PHE A 95 -3.65 -8.82 -13.46
N ARG A 96 -4.92 -9.18 -13.34
CA ARG A 96 -5.35 -10.34 -12.55
C ARG A 96 -6.72 -10.85 -12.95
N PHE A 97 -6.94 -12.12 -12.77
CA PHE A 97 -8.21 -12.80 -12.88
C PHE A 97 -8.82 -12.98 -11.49
N LEU A 98 -10.13 -12.74 -11.36
CA LEU A 98 -10.89 -12.89 -10.13
C LEU A 98 -12.21 -13.59 -10.47
N SER A 99 -12.53 -14.72 -9.80
CA SER A 99 -13.82 -15.38 -9.93
C SER A 99 -14.93 -14.54 -9.31
N ARG A 100 -16.19 -14.78 -9.73
CA ARG A 100 -17.38 -14.16 -9.13
C ARG A 100 -17.39 -14.33 -7.60
N ARG A 101 -17.05 -15.50 -7.11
CA ARG A 101 -17.00 -15.82 -5.68
C ARG A 101 -16.04 -14.89 -4.92
N VAL A 102 -14.88 -14.59 -5.50
CA VAL A 102 -13.92 -13.63 -4.93
C VAL A 102 -14.48 -12.21 -4.96
N LEU A 103 -15.12 -11.81 -6.06
CA LEU A 103 -15.72 -10.47 -6.18
C LEU A 103 -16.88 -10.27 -5.20
N GLU A 104 -17.69 -11.29 -4.95
CA GLU A 104 -18.74 -11.27 -3.93
C GLU A 104 -18.16 -11.04 -2.54
N GLN A 105 -17.10 -11.78 -2.17
CA GLN A 105 -16.45 -11.57 -0.87
C GLN A 105 -15.75 -10.19 -0.81
N LEU A 106 -15.09 -9.76 -1.87
CA LEU A 106 -14.46 -8.44 -1.96
C LEU A 106 -15.49 -7.32 -1.75
N SER A 107 -16.72 -7.48 -2.20
CA SER A 107 -17.78 -6.47 -2.04
C SER A 107 -18.13 -6.19 -0.57
N HIS A 108 -17.83 -7.10 0.36
CA HIS A 108 -18.02 -6.92 1.79
C HIS A 108 -16.91 -6.07 2.44
N TYR A 109 -15.77 -5.89 1.76
CA TYR A 109 -14.66 -5.08 2.24
C TYR A 109 -14.94 -3.61 1.96
N GLN A 110 -15.42 -2.90 2.98
CA GLN A 110 -15.87 -1.50 2.89
C GLN A 110 -14.75 -0.48 3.19
N GLU A 111 -13.49 -0.88 3.08
CA GLU A 111 -12.35 -0.02 3.34
C GLU A 111 -12.34 1.20 2.41
N ARG A 112 -12.13 2.40 2.98
CA ARG A 112 -12.02 3.66 2.20
C ARG A 112 -10.63 3.89 1.65
N ASN A 113 -9.65 3.23 2.22
CA ASN A 113 -8.28 3.26 1.72
C ASN A 113 -7.99 1.99 0.93
N VAL A 114 -8.69 1.84 -0.20
CA VAL A 114 -8.61 0.64 -1.04
C VAL A 114 -7.20 0.48 -1.61
N TYR A 115 -6.59 -0.65 -1.29
CA TYR A 115 -5.36 -1.13 -1.90
C TYR A 115 -5.54 -2.59 -2.31
N LEU A 116 -6.05 -2.81 -3.52
CA LEU A 116 -6.45 -4.13 -4.01
C LEU A 116 -5.33 -5.17 -3.94
N ARG A 117 -4.07 -4.75 -4.15
CA ARG A 117 -2.91 -5.64 -4.05
C ARG A 117 -2.66 -6.19 -2.65
N GLY A 118 -3.16 -5.51 -1.62
CA GLY A 118 -3.11 -5.98 -0.24
C GLY A 118 -4.38 -6.70 0.19
N ILE A 119 -5.55 -6.25 -0.27
CA ILE A 119 -6.86 -6.79 0.15
C ILE A 119 -7.11 -8.17 -0.46
N ILE A 120 -6.87 -8.35 -1.77
CA ILE A 120 -7.19 -9.60 -2.47
C ILE A 120 -6.47 -10.82 -1.86
N PRO A 121 -5.17 -10.79 -1.53
CA PRO A 121 -4.53 -11.90 -0.84
C PRO A 121 -5.14 -12.22 0.53
N LEU A 122 -5.64 -11.20 1.27
CA LEU A 122 -6.28 -11.40 2.58
C LEU A 122 -7.60 -12.16 2.49
N LEU A 123 -8.23 -12.24 1.31
CA LEU A 123 -9.45 -13.03 1.11
C LEU A 123 -9.19 -14.53 1.26
N GLY A 124 -7.95 -15.00 1.09
CA GLY A 124 -7.53 -16.37 1.35
C GLY A 124 -8.03 -17.41 0.36
N PHE A 125 -8.48 -17.02 -0.84
CA PHE A 125 -8.91 -17.94 -1.88
C PHE A 125 -7.75 -18.65 -2.55
N PRO A 126 -7.94 -19.87 -3.10
CA PRO A 126 -6.95 -20.56 -3.90
C PRO A 126 -6.41 -19.65 -5.01
N SER A 127 -5.10 -19.44 -5.02
CA SER A 127 -4.48 -18.50 -5.96
C SER A 127 -3.21 -19.07 -6.59
N THR A 128 -2.94 -18.63 -7.82
CA THR A 128 -1.73 -18.94 -8.57
C THR A 128 -1.23 -17.73 -9.35
N THR A 129 -0.12 -17.88 -10.04
CA THR A 129 0.47 -16.83 -10.86
C THR A 129 0.67 -17.32 -12.30
N VAL A 130 0.55 -16.41 -13.25
CA VAL A 130 0.95 -16.60 -14.64
C VAL A 130 1.98 -15.54 -15.03
N ASP A 131 2.84 -15.86 -15.99
CA ASP A 131 3.86 -14.92 -16.43
C ASP A 131 3.24 -13.83 -17.30
N ASP A 132 3.47 -12.56 -16.92
CA ASP A 132 3.11 -11.38 -17.69
C ASP A 132 4.37 -10.83 -18.37
N VAL A 133 4.52 -11.10 -19.65
CA VAL A 133 5.67 -10.66 -20.46
C VAL A 133 5.46 -9.23 -20.91
N ILE A 134 6.11 -8.28 -20.20
CA ILE A 134 5.97 -6.85 -20.49
C ILE A 134 6.38 -6.54 -21.94
N ARG A 135 5.48 -5.90 -22.69
CA ARG A 135 5.76 -5.29 -23.98
C ARG A 135 6.31 -3.87 -23.81
N GLU A 136 7.13 -3.41 -24.72
CA GLU A 136 7.62 -2.02 -24.71
C GLU A 136 6.45 -1.04 -24.81
N ARG A 137 6.51 0.04 -24.04
CA ARG A 137 5.49 1.09 -24.09
C ARG A 137 5.37 1.67 -25.48
N THR A 138 4.17 1.65 -26.02
CA THR A 138 3.85 2.29 -27.31
C THR A 138 3.85 3.82 -27.20
N ALA A 139 3.63 4.40 -26.02
CA ALA A 139 3.69 5.86 -25.78
C ALA A 139 3.83 6.21 -24.30
N GLY A 140 4.56 7.28 -23.98
CA GLY A 140 4.60 7.90 -22.66
C GLY A 140 5.90 7.69 -21.87
N THR A 141 6.28 8.69 -21.06
CA THR A 141 7.42 8.63 -20.14
C THR A 141 6.93 8.51 -18.70
N SER A 142 7.61 7.67 -17.90
CA SER A 142 7.31 7.52 -16.47
C SER A 142 7.58 8.84 -15.72
N LYS A 143 6.53 9.44 -15.12
CA LYS A 143 6.60 10.70 -14.35
C LYS A 143 6.74 10.47 -12.83
N TYR A 144 7.27 9.33 -12.40
CA TYR A 144 7.41 9.06 -10.97
C TYR A 144 8.66 9.70 -10.38
N THR A 145 8.46 10.77 -9.61
CA THR A 145 9.51 11.40 -8.80
C THR A 145 9.78 10.56 -7.54
N VAL A 146 11.03 10.55 -7.06
CA VAL A 146 11.45 9.85 -5.82
C VAL A 146 10.56 10.26 -4.63
N ARG A 147 10.20 11.54 -4.52
CA ARG A 147 9.27 12.05 -3.49
C ARG A 147 7.89 11.38 -3.57
N LYS A 148 7.36 11.16 -4.78
CA LYS A 148 6.06 10.50 -4.98
C LYS A 148 6.14 9.02 -4.62
N MET A 149 7.25 8.34 -4.95
CA MET A 149 7.49 6.95 -4.55
C MET A 149 7.54 6.79 -3.03
N PHE A 150 8.26 7.68 -2.33
CA PHE A 150 8.35 7.67 -0.86
C PHE A 150 6.99 7.93 -0.20
N SER A 151 6.24 8.92 -0.70
CA SER A 151 4.87 9.19 -0.21
C SER A 151 3.94 7.99 -0.37
N LEU A 152 3.97 7.33 -1.54
CA LEU A 152 3.17 6.12 -1.79
C LEU A 152 3.59 4.96 -0.89
N ALA A 153 4.89 4.80 -0.62
CA ALA A 153 5.41 3.79 0.27
C ALA A 153 4.92 3.99 1.71
N LEU A 154 5.05 5.21 2.23
CA LEU A 154 4.53 5.57 3.55
C LEU A 154 3.03 5.36 3.65
N ASP A 155 2.29 5.77 2.62
CA ASP A 155 0.83 5.61 2.61
C ASP A 155 0.43 4.14 2.65
N ARG A 156 1.09 3.27 1.89
CA ARG A 156 0.87 1.81 1.91
C ARG A 156 1.18 1.20 3.29
N ILE A 157 2.37 1.51 3.84
CA ILE A 157 2.79 0.98 5.15
C ILE A 157 1.80 1.40 6.24
N THR A 158 1.41 2.67 6.30
CA THR A 158 0.49 3.18 7.31
C THR A 158 -0.96 2.75 7.10
N SER A 159 -1.32 2.27 5.90
CA SER A 159 -2.66 1.73 5.62
C SER A 159 -2.84 0.30 6.11
N PHE A 160 -1.78 -0.52 6.02
CA PHE A 160 -1.86 -1.95 6.32
C PHE A 160 -1.09 -2.36 7.58
N SER A 161 -0.45 -1.42 8.25
CA SER A 161 0.37 -1.73 9.42
C SER A 161 0.30 -0.65 10.49
N VAL A 162 0.12 -1.09 11.73
CA VAL A 162 0.25 -0.24 12.93
C VAL A 162 1.68 -0.25 13.48
N LYS A 163 2.58 -1.06 12.91
CA LYS A 163 3.96 -1.20 13.39
C LYS A 163 4.75 0.12 13.46
N PRO A 164 4.55 1.12 12.58
CA PRO A 164 5.19 2.42 12.73
C PRO A 164 4.87 3.11 14.06
N ILE A 165 3.64 2.94 14.59
CA ILE A 165 3.27 3.50 15.92
C ILE A 165 4.08 2.83 17.01
N TYR A 166 4.20 1.50 16.98
CA TYR A 166 5.06 0.78 17.93
C TYR A 166 6.52 1.22 17.85
N GLY A 167 7.03 1.49 16.64
CA GLY A 167 8.37 2.03 16.46
C GLY A 167 8.56 3.36 17.21
N ILE A 168 7.58 4.24 17.18
CA ILE A 168 7.61 5.52 17.93
C ILE A 168 7.57 5.27 19.42
N VAL A 169 6.75 4.33 19.89
CA VAL A 169 6.67 3.96 21.33
C VAL A 169 8.03 3.43 21.80
N TYR A 170 8.67 2.52 21.06
CA TYR A 170 9.99 2.00 21.41
C TYR A 170 11.07 3.10 21.42
N LEU A 171 11.01 4.02 20.47
CA LEU A 171 11.89 5.19 20.44
C LEU A 171 11.69 6.03 21.72
N GLY A 172 10.43 6.31 22.11
CA GLY A 172 10.10 7.02 23.33
C GLY A 172 10.67 6.33 24.58
N ILE A 173 10.54 5.01 24.70
CA ILE A 173 11.11 4.23 25.82
C ILE A 173 12.64 4.37 25.86
N ILE A 174 13.32 4.31 24.72
CA ILE A 174 14.77 4.50 24.65
C ILE A 174 15.15 5.91 25.15
N PHE A 175 14.40 6.95 24.74
CA PHE A 175 14.67 8.31 25.21
C PHE A 175 14.44 8.49 26.73
N VAL A 176 13.39 7.88 27.28
CA VAL A 176 13.16 7.87 28.74
C VAL A 176 14.36 7.22 29.46
N PHE A 177 14.85 6.09 28.95
CA PHE A 177 16.01 5.43 29.54
C PHE A 177 17.27 6.29 29.47
N ILE A 178 17.55 6.94 28.33
CA ILE A 178 18.67 7.88 28.17
C ILE A 178 18.51 9.06 29.12
N SER A 179 17.31 9.61 29.29
CA SER A 179 17.03 10.71 30.23
C SER A 179 17.33 10.32 31.68
N ILE A 180 17.02 9.08 32.07
CA ILE A 180 17.35 8.59 33.41
C ILE A 180 18.88 8.54 33.62
N LEU A 181 19.63 8.03 32.62
CA LEU A 181 21.08 7.99 32.68
C LEU A 181 21.70 9.40 32.78
N ILE A 182 21.19 10.34 31.99
CA ILE A 182 21.61 11.76 32.05
C ILE A 182 21.25 12.36 33.41
N GLY A 183 20.08 12.05 33.95
CA GLY A 183 19.67 12.47 35.30
C GLY A 183 20.61 12.01 36.41
N ILE A 184 21.03 10.72 36.34
CA ILE A 184 22.02 10.17 37.27
C ILE A 184 23.37 10.88 37.13
N TYR A 185 23.83 11.14 35.91
CA TYR A 185 25.06 11.88 35.64
C TYR A 185 24.99 13.31 36.21
N VAL A 186 23.90 14.01 35.98
CA VAL A 186 23.69 15.39 36.53
C VAL A 186 23.73 15.39 38.05
N LEU A 187 23.06 14.43 38.71
CA LEU A 187 23.09 14.30 40.18
C LEU A 187 24.52 14.06 40.66
N TYR A 188 25.26 13.16 40.04
CA TYR A 188 26.66 12.91 40.37
C TYR A 188 27.52 14.19 40.22
N SER A 189 27.37 14.93 39.11
CA SER A 189 28.10 16.18 38.86
C SER A 189 27.77 17.28 39.86
N LEU A 190 26.52 17.38 40.33
CA LEU A 190 26.11 18.31 41.39
C LEU A 190 26.76 17.97 42.72
N ILE A 191 26.80 16.69 43.10
CA ILE A 191 27.40 16.24 44.36
C ILE A 191 28.93 16.42 44.34
N SER A 192 29.56 16.25 43.20
CA SER A 192 31.01 16.39 42.99
C SER A 192 31.47 17.85 42.84
N GLY A 193 30.57 18.83 42.85
CA GLY A 193 30.92 20.25 42.70
C GLY A 193 31.47 20.62 41.30
N THR A 194 31.35 19.74 40.30
CA THR A 194 31.87 19.95 38.96
C THR A 194 30.84 20.51 37.98
N ALA A 195 29.66 20.87 38.47
CA ALA A 195 28.57 21.38 37.65
C ALA A 195 28.81 22.81 37.17
N GLU A 196 29.49 22.97 36.07
CA GLU A 196 29.60 24.25 35.37
C GLU A 196 28.89 24.24 33.99
N HIS A 197 28.12 25.31 33.74
CA HIS A 197 27.61 25.75 32.46
C HIS A 197 26.72 24.79 31.62
N GLY A 198 25.61 24.31 32.22
CA GLY A 198 24.64 23.44 31.56
C GLY A 198 23.60 24.09 30.64
N TRP A 199 23.63 25.42 30.38
CA TRP A 199 22.57 26.11 29.66
C TRP A 199 22.44 25.62 28.19
N ALA A 200 23.54 25.46 27.50
CA ALA A 200 23.52 25.00 26.11
C ALA A 200 23.02 23.56 25.96
N SER A 201 23.43 22.65 26.86
CA SER A 201 22.95 21.27 26.87
C SER A 201 21.48 21.17 27.24
N LEU A 202 21.01 22.01 28.17
CA LEU A 202 19.60 22.08 28.54
C LEU A 202 18.73 22.53 27.35
N MET A 203 19.13 23.61 26.68
CA MET A 203 18.42 24.08 25.50
C MET A 203 18.39 23.06 24.39
N LEU A 204 19.51 22.41 24.09
CA LEU A 204 19.57 21.33 23.09
C LEU A 204 18.62 20.19 23.43
N SER A 205 18.62 19.74 24.70
CA SER A 205 17.75 18.64 25.13
C SER A 205 16.26 18.98 25.07
N VAL A 206 15.88 20.22 25.45
CA VAL A 206 14.48 20.69 25.37
C VAL A 206 13.99 20.71 23.92
N TRP A 207 14.76 21.30 23.00
CA TRP A 207 14.42 21.33 21.59
C TRP A 207 14.36 19.94 20.96
N PHE A 208 15.30 19.07 21.32
CA PHE A 208 15.35 17.70 20.82
C PHE A 208 14.17 16.87 21.28
N VAL A 209 13.85 16.89 22.58
CA VAL A 209 12.68 16.21 23.13
C VAL A 209 11.39 16.79 22.57
N GLY A 210 11.28 18.11 22.47
CA GLY A 210 10.14 18.79 21.87
C GLY A 210 9.92 18.38 20.42
N GLY A 211 10.99 18.26 19.63
CA GLY A 211 10.92 17.78 18.24
C GLY A 211 10.41 16.33 18.13
N ILE A 212 10.86 15.44 19.00
CA ILE A 212 10.39 14.05 19.03
C ILE A 212 8.93 13.95 19.44
N VAL A 213 8.51 14.72 20.44
CA VAL A 213 7.10 14.78 20.85
C VAL A 213 6.21 15.25 19.70
N LEU A 214 6.59 16.31 19.01
CA LEU A 214 5.84 16.80 17.84
C LEU A 214 5.78 15.77 16.71
N MET A 215 6.89 15.06 16.42
CA MET A 215 6.90 13.97 15.44
C MET A 215 5.96 12.83 15.86
N SER A 216 5.96 12.45 17.13
CA SER A 216 5.09 11.40 17.67
C SER A 216 3.61 11.77 17.53
N ILE A 217 3.25 13.00 17.90
CA ILE A 217 1.89 13.53 17.74
C ILE A 217 1.49 13.56 16.27
N GLY A 218 2.40 14.00 15.38
CA GLY A 218 2.17 14.03 13.93
C GLY A 218 1.90 12.63 13.37
N ALA A 219 2.65 11.63 13.80
CA ALA A 219 2.44 10.25 13.38
C ALA A 219 1.08 9.69 13.85
N VAL A 220 0.71 9.93 15.11
CA VAL A 220 -0.62 9.58 15.62
C VAL A 220 -1.71 10.31 14.84
N GLY A 221 -1.51 11.59 14.53
CA GLY A 221 -2.43 12.38 13.70
C GLY A 221 -2.67 11.81 12.31
N LEU A 222 -1.64 11.21 11.67
CA LEU A 222 -1.80 10.52 10.37
C LEU A 222 -2.75 9.32 10.50
N TYR A 223 -2.64 8.51 11.54
CA TYR A 223 -3.54 7.37 11.76
C TYR A 223 -4.95 7.82 12.10
N ILE A 224 -5.10 8.85 12.95
CA ILE A 224 -6.41 9.45 13.22
C ILE A 224 -7.05 9.95 11.92
N GLY A 225 -6.28 10.59 11.03
CA GLY A 225 -6.76 11.03 9.71
C GLY A 225 -7.25 9.88 8.84
N LYS A 226 -6.61 8.69 8.90
CA LYS A 226 -7.07 7.48 8.20
C LYS A 226 -8.36 6.93 8.81
N ILE A 227 -8.41 6.78 10.14
CA ILE A 227 -9.61 6.38 10.87
C ILE A 227 -10.79 7.30 10.56
N TYR A 228 -10.56 8.62 10.52
CA TYR A 228 -11.58 9.59 10.16
C TYR A 228 -12.18 9.38 8.77
N LYS A 229 -11.35 9.01 7.77
CA LYS A 229 -11.83 8.67 6.43
C LYS A 229 -12.68 7.40 6.45
N GLU A 230 -12.26 6.37 7.19
CA GLU A 230 -13.01 5.11 7.32
C GLU A 230 -14.36 5.33 8.00
N VAL A 231 -14.39 6.06 9.11
CA VAL A 231 -15.62 6.34 9.89
C VAL A 231 -16.65 7.13 9.08
N LYS A 232 -16.21 8.03 8.19
CA LYS A 232 -17.13 8.80 7.32
C LYS A 232 -17.92 7.96 6.35
N ARG A 233 -17.46 6.79 5.96
CA ARG A 233 -18.14 5.84 5.04
C ARG A 233 -18.71 6.49 3.78
N ARG A 234 -18.03 7.53 3.22
CA ARG A 234 -18.46 8.16 1.98
C ARG A 234 -18.33 7.17 0.82
N PRO A 235 -19.22 7.16 -0.19
CA PRO A 235 -19.07 6.29 -1.36
C PRO A 235 -17.67 6.41 -1.98
N LEU A 236 -17.08 5.30 -2.38
CA LEU A 236 -15.77 5.26 -3.04
C LEU A 236 -15.82 5.96 -4.40
N TYR A 237 -16.91 5.76 -5.11
CA TYR A 237 -17.20 6.31 -6.44
C TYR A 237 -18.70 6.57 -6.58
N ASN A 238 -19.06 7.39 -7.54
CA ASN A 238 -20.43 7.55 -8.01
C ASN A 238 -20.43 7.22 -9.50
N VAL A 239 -21.31 6.30 -9.89
CA VAL A 239 -21.56 5.99 -11.30
C VAL A 239 -22.49 7.06 -11.85
N GLU A 240 -22.09 7.72 -12.92
CA GLU A 240 -22.91 8.69 -13.63
C GLU A 240 -23.84 7.98 -14.62
N GLU A 241 -23.25 7.05 -15.40
CA GLU A 241 -23.96 6.34 -16.44
C GLU A 241 -23.33 4.97 -16.66
N VAL A 242 -24.19 4.00 -16.92
CA VAL A 242 -23.77 2.66 -17.36
C VAL A 242 -24.33 2.46 -18.77
N LEU A 243 -23.43 2.32 -19.72
CA LEU A 243 -23.76 2.13 -21.12
C LEU A 243 -23.88 0.63 -21.42
N TYR A 244 -25.09 0.17 -21.60
CA TYR A 244 -25.40 -1.17 -22.08
C TYR A 244 -25.91 -1.13 -23.50
N ASP A 245 -25.62 -2.17 -24.25
CA ASP A 245 -26.42 -2.48 -25.41
C ASP A 245 -27.59 -3.38 -24.90
N ASP A 246 -28.82 -2.89 -24.96
CA ASP A 246 -30.03 -3.60 -24.48
C ASP A 246 -30.37 -4.87 -25.30
N GLN A 247 -29.48 -5.28 -26.21
CA GLN A 247 -29.68 -6.44 -27.10
C GLN A 247 -29.35 -7.79 -26.48
N ASP A 248 -28.80 -7.83 -25.27
CA ASP A 248 -28.35 -9.07 -24.58
C ASP A 248 -29.19 -9.41 -23.34
N LYS A 249 -30.49 -9.10 -23.35
CA LYS A 249 -31.45 -9.61 -22.34
C LYS A 249 -32.26 -10.77 -22.86
#